data_3cc805f82262b6a31592e7b4b5613091
#
_entry.id   3cc805f82262b6a31592e7b4b5613091
#
_cell.length_a   1.000
_cell.length_b   1.000
_cell.length_c   1.000
_cell.angle_alpha   90.00
_cell.angle_beta   90.00
_cell.angle_gamma   90.00
#
_symmetry.space_group_name_H-M   'P 1'
#
loop_
_entity.id
_entity.type
_entity.pdbx_description
1 polymer ?
#
loop_
_entity_poly.entity_id
_entity_poly.type
_entity_poly.pdbx_seq_one_letter_code
_entity_poly.pdbx_strand_id
1 'polypeptide(L)'
;MDKVEILILRNLLYNEEYLRKVIPFIKADYFEDPHQKIVFEEVKNFVDQYNELSTKEVLCIEVEKRQDINDTSFQEITKMISYLEDVPTDLDWLVDTT
;
A
#
# COMPACT_ATOMS: atom_id res chain seq x y z
N MET A 1 12.45 -0.99 -10.20
CA MET A 1 11.44 -0.81 -9.14
C MET A 1 11.92 0.23 -8.15
N ASP A 2 11.09 1.17 -7.83
CA ASP A 2 11.46 2.24 -6.92
C ASP A 2 11.38 1.78 -5.47
N LYS A 3 12.52 1.86 -4.80
CA LYS A 3 12.59 1.48 -3.40
C LYS A 3 11.75 2.40 -2.52
N VAL A 4 11.62 3.68 -2.92
CA VAL A 4 10.84 4.66 -2.14
C VAL A 4 9.37 4.25 -2.12
N GLU A 5 8.80 3.86 -3.26
CA GLU A 5 7.39 3.45 -3.33
C GLU A 5 7.12 2.22 -2.47
N ILE A 6 8.04 1.27 -2.43
CA ILE A 6 7.91 0.10 -1.57
C ILE A 6 7.97 0.50 -0.10
N LEU A 7 8.88 1.42 0.26
CA LEU A 7 8.95 1.93 1.63
C LEU A 7 7.66 2.64 2.02
N ILE A 8 7.08 3.40 1.11
CA ILE A 8 5.81 4.09 1.36
C ILE A 8 4.70 3.08 1.63
N LEU A 9 4.54 2.09 0.76
CA LEU A 9 3.51 1.05 0.94
C LEU A 9 3.69 0.30 2.25
N ARG A 10 4.94 -0.03 2.58
CA ARG A 10 5.25 -0.74 3.81
C ARG A 10 4.81 0.07 5.04
N ASN A 11 5.11 1.35 5.06
CA ASN A 11 4.75 2.20 6.20
C ASN A 11 3.26 2.52 6.23
N LEU A 12 2.60 2.59 5.08
CA LEU A 12 1.14 2.73 5.04
C LEU A 12 0.45 1.52 5.67
N LEU A 13 1.09 0.36 5.64
CA LEU A 13 0.52 -0.86 6.17
C LEU A 13 0.78 -1.03 7.68
N TYR A 14 1.94 -0.57 8.16
CA TYR A 14 2.37 -0.87 9.53
C TYR A 14 2.46 0.35 10.44
N ASN A 15 2.44 1.56 9.91
CA ASN A 15 2.68 2.76 10.69
C ASN A 15 1.50 3.73 10.58
N GLU A 16 0.67 3.76 11.63
CA GLU A 16 -0.53 4.57 11.64
C GLU A 16 -0.22 6.07 11.57
N GLU A 17 0.81 6.52 12.27
CA GLU A 17 1.18 7.93 12.24
C GLU A 17 1.55 8.38 10.83
N TYR A 18 2.37 7.60 10.14
CA TYR A 18 2.75 7.90 8.76
C TYR A 18 1.53 7.87 7.84
N LEU A 19 0.69 6.87 8.00
CA LEU A 19 -0.53 6.73 7.21
C LEU A 19 -1.39 8.00 7.29
N ARG A 20 -1.62 8.49 8.51
CA ARG A 20 -2.47 9.66 8.71
C ARG A 20 -1.86 10.94 8.18
N LYS A 21 -0.52 11.02 8.14
CA LYS A 21 0.18 12.18 7.62
C LYS A 21 0.14 12.26 6.09
N VAL A 22 0.25 11.12 5.41
CA VAL A 22 0.44 11.12 3.96
C VAL A 22 -0.80 10.77 3.16
N ILE A 23 -1.75 10.02 3.73
CA ILE A 23 -2.91 9.56 2.96
C ILE A 23 -3.72 10.71 2.35
N PRO A 24 -3.90 11.88 3.00
CA PRO A 24 -4.63 12.99 2.39
C PRO A 24 -3.90 13.64 1.21
N PHE A 25 -2.60 13.43 1.09
CA PHE A 25 -1.77 14.13 0.10
C PHE A 25 -1.31 13.24 -1.04
N ILE A 26 -1.31 11.92 -0.86
CA ILE A 26 -0.82 10.99 -1.86
C ILE A 26 -1.98 10.40 -2.64
N LYS A 27 -1.77 10.23 -3.96
CA LYS A 27 -2.81 9.69 -4.84
C LYS A 27 -2.27 8.45 -5.54
N ALA A 28 -3.20 7.63 -6.06
CA ALA A 28 -2.81 6.41 -6.78
C ALA A 28 -1.85 6.70 -7.92
N ASP A 29 -1.99 7.84 -8.58
CA ASP A 29 -1.13 8.23 -9.69
C ASP A 29 0.33 8.43 -9.31
N TYR A 30 0.63 8.56 -8.02
CA TYR A 30 2.01 8.61 -7.55
C TYR A 30 2.77 7.33 -7.90
N PHE A 31 2.09 6.21 -7.91
CA PHE A 31 2.69 4.92 -8.21
C PHE A 31 2.61 4.64 -9.70
N GLU A 32 3.75 4.47 -10.35
CA GLU A 32 3.80 4.14 -11.77
C GLU A 32 3.50 2.68 -12.04
N ASP A 33 3.90 1.80 -11.10
CA ASP A 33 3.66 0.37 -11.23
C ASP A 33 2.17 0.06 -10.99
N PRO A 34 1.49 -0.58 -11.96
CA PRO A 34 0.05 -0.87 -11.81
C PRO A 34 -0.27 -1.72 -10.57
N HIS A 35 0.61 -2.64 -10.19
CA HIS A 35 0.38 -3.50 -9.04
C HIS A 35 0.49 -2.70 -7.74
N GLN A 36 1.47 -1.80 -7.64
CA GLN A 36 1.62 -0.92 -6.48
C GLN A 36 0.42 0.01 -6.36
N LYS A 37 -0.07 0.51 -7.49
CA LYS A 37 -1.24 1.37 -7.53
C LYS A 37 -2.46 0.65 -6.96
N ILE A 38 -2.66 -0.61 -7.33
CA ILE A 38 -3.76 -1.42 -6.81
C ILE A 38 -3.63 -1.62 -5.31
N VAL A 39 -2.43 -1.94 -4.81
CA VAL A 39 -2.21 -2.09 -3.36
C VAL A 39 -2.55 -0.80 -2.64
N PHE A 40 -2.08 0.33 -3.15
CA PHE A 40 -2.38 1.62 -2.54
C PHE A 40 -3.88 1.90 -2.52
N GLU A 41 -4.58 1.63 -3.61
CA GLU A 41 -6.03 1.84 -3.68
C GLU A 41 -6.77 1.04 -2.62
N GLU A 42 -6.36 -0.21 -2.40
CA GLU A 42 -7.01 -1.04 -1.39
C GLU A 42 -6.69 -0.57 0.02
N VAL A 43 -5.46 -0.13 0.28
CA VAL A 43 -5.10 0.46 1.57
C VAL A 43 -5.95 1.70 1.83
N LYS A 44 -6.06 2.59 0.85
CA LYS A 44 -6.83 3.82 1.00
C LYS A 44 -8.31 3.54 1.24
N ASN A 45 -8.88 2.61 0.47
CA ASN A 45 -10.28 2.24 0.63
C ASN A 45 -10.55 1.69 2.03
N PHE A 46 -9.65 0.87 2.55
CA PHE A 46 -9.80 0.33 3.91
C PHE A 46 -9.74 1.43 4.96
N VAL A 47 -8.77 2.33 4.84
CA VAL A 47 -8.63 3.45 5.79
C VAL A 47 -9.85 4.36 5.74
N ASP A 48 -10.36 4.66 4.55
CA ASP A 48 -11.54 5.51 4.39
C ASP A 48 -12.78 4.88 5.01
N GLN A 49 -12.88 3.55 4.96
CA GLN A 49 -14.03 2.83 5.46
C GLN A 49 -13.96 2.54 6.96
N TYR A 50 -12.80 2.14 7.46
CA TYR A 50 -12.63 1.65 8.83
C TYR A 50 -11.81 2.57 9.72
N ASN A 51 -11.12 3.55 9.15
CA ASN A 51 -10.29 4.52 9.86
C ASN A 51 -9.19 3.85 10.72
N GLU A 52 -8.62 2.76 10.21
CA GLU A 52 -7.52 2.05 10.89
C GLU A 52 -6.61 1.37 9.87
N LEU A 53 -5.47 0.85 10.34
CA LEU A 53 -4.52 0.16 9.47
C LEU A 53 -5.13 -1.12 8.92
N SER A 54 -4.87 -1.38 7.63
CA SER A 54 -5.22 -2.66 7.04
C SER A 54 -4.15 -3.70 7.38
N THR A 55 -4.44 -4.96 7.08
CA THR A 55 -3.48 -6.05 7.23
C THR A 55 -3.21 -6.69 5.88
N LYS A 56 -2.13 -7.48 5.79
CA LYS A 56 -1.82 -8.21 4.57
C LYS A 56 -2.97 -9.13 4.15
N GLU A 57 -3.55 -9.82 5.12
CA GLU A 57 -4.65 -10.75 4.85
C GLU A 57 -5.85 -10.03 4.27
N VAL A 58 -6.21 -8.89 4.84
CA VAL A 58 -7.34 -8.09 4.34
C VAL A 58 -7.04 -7.60 2.93
N LEU A 59 -5.83 -7.11 2.68
CA LEU A 59 -5.47 -6.63 1.35
C LEU A 59 -5.58 -7.75 0.31
N CYS A 60 -5.10 -8.94 0.64
CA CYS A 60 -5.20 -10.09 -0.29
C CYS A 60 -6.64 -10.45 -0.59
N ILE A 61 -7.51 -10.42 0.41
CA ILE A 61 -8.94 -10.73 0.23
C ILE A 61 -9.60 -9.67 -0.64
N GLU A 62 -9.31 -8.40 -0.39
CA GLU A 62 -9.90 -7.31 -1.18
C GLU A 62 -9.41 -7.32 -2.62
N VAL A 63 -8.13 -7.63 -2.85
CA VAL A 63 -7.59 -7.77 -4.20
C VAL A 63 -8.27 -8.93 -4.93
N GLU A 64 -8.52 -10.04 -4.23
CA GLU A 64 -9.20 -11.19 -4.82
C GLU A 64 -10.60 -10.84 -5.31
N LYS A 65 -11.28 -9.92 -4.64
CA LYS A 65 -12.62 -9.49 -5.02
C LYS A 65 -12.65 -8.62 -6.28
N ARG A 66 -11.51 -8.09 -6.70
CA ARG A 66 -11.46 -7.20 -7.86
C ARG A 66 -11.74 -7.99 -9.13
N GLN A 67 -12.48 -7.37 -10.05
CA GLN A 67 -12.80 -7.98 -11.34
C GLN A 67 -11.98 -7.37 -12.48
N ASP A 68 -11.15 -6.37 -12.17
CA ASP A 68 -10.34 -5.65 -13.16
C ASP A 68 -8.93 -6.22 -13.29
N ILE A 69 -8.63 -7.34 -12.65
CA ILE A 69 -7.33 -8.00 -12.73
C ILE A 69 -7.50 -9.47 -13.12
N ASN A 70 -6.47 -10.03 -13.77
CA ASN A 70 -6.45 -11.45 -14.10
C ASN A 70 -5.68 -12.24 -13.04
N ASP A 71 -5.63 -13.57 -13.22
CA ASP A 71 -4.98 -14.45 -12.25
C ASP A 71 -3.49 -14.15 -12.12
N THR A 72 -2.81 -13.83 -13.22
CA THR A 72 -1.39 -13.50 -13.19
C THR A 72 -1.14 -12.24 -12.37
N SER A 73 -1.93 -11.20 -12.60
CA SER A 73 -1.84 -9.96 -11.83
C SER A 73 -2.13 -10.20 -10.36
N PHE A 74 -3.16 -11.01 -10.05
CA PHE A 74 -3.49 -11.35 -8.68
C PHE A 74 -2.30 -12.01 -7.97
N GLN A 75 -1.65 -12.98 -8.62
CA GLN A 75 -0.50 -13.66 -8.05
C GLN A 75 0.66 -12.69 -7.80
N GLU A 76 0.94 -11.81 -8.75
CA GLU A 76 2.01 -10.82 -8.62
C GLU A 76 1.73 -9.84 -7.48
N ILE A 77 0.48 -9.38 -7.36
CA ILE A 77 0.09 -8.45 -6.31
C ILE A 77 0.19 -9.11 -4.94
N THR A 78 -0.33 -10.32 -4.78
CA THR A 78 -0.27 -11.01 -3.49
C THR A 78 1.17 -11.33 -3.10
N LYS A 79 2.02 -11.65 -4.07
CA LYS A 79 3.44 -11.84 -3.83
C LYS A 79 4.09 -10.56 -3.32
N MET A 80 3.77 -9.42 -3.95
CA MET A 80 4.27 -8.13 -3.51
C MET A 80 3.83 -7.83 -2.08
N ILE A 81 2.55 -8.04 -1.77
CA ILE A 81 2.02 -7.81 -0.43
C ILE A 81 2.77 -8.66 0.60
N SER A 82 3.08 -9.92 0.26
CA SER A 82 3.77 -10.81 1.18
C SER A 82 5.19 -10.35 1.51
N TYR A 83 5.81 -9.53 0.66
CA TYR A 83 7.14 -8.97 0.90
C TYR A 83 7.12 -7.67 1.70
N LEU A 84 5.96 -7.09 1.95
CA LEU A 84 5.86 -5.88 2.75
C LEU A 84 5.97 -6.27 4.23
N GLU A 85 7.08 -5.89 4.86
CA GLU A 85 7.37 -6.26 6.24
C GLU A 85 7.47 -5.02 7.12
N ASP A 86 7.25 -5.21 8.42
CA ASP A 86 7.38 -4.14 9.41
C ASP A 86 8.85 -3.91 9.70
N VAL A 87 9.49 -3.11 8.87
CA VAL A 87 10.92 -2.76 8.99
C VAL A 87 11.03 -1.28 9.35
N PRO A 88 11.82 -0.92 10.36
CA PRO A 88 11.97 0.48 10.76
C PRO A 88 12.46 1.35 9.59
N THR A 89 11.82 2.50 9.44
CA THR A 89 12.18 3.50 8.44
C THR A 89 12.20 4.86 9.12
N ASP A 90 13.14 5.72 8.75
CA ASP A 90 13.15 7.10 9.23
C ASP A 90 11.93 7.83 8.66
N LEU A 91 10.94 8.10 9.51
CA LEU A 91 9.68 8.67 9.07
C LEU A 91 9.82 10.10 8.58
N ASP A 92 10.66 10.91 9.24
CA ASP A 92 10.86 12.29 8.81
C ASP A 92 11.46 12.33 7.42
N TRP A 93 12.47 11.50 7.16
CA TRP A 93 13.07 11.38 5.85
C TRP A 93 12.02 10.91 4.81
N LEU A 94 11.22 9.92 5.17
CA LEU A 94 10.24 9.36 4.24
C LEU A 94 9.13 10.36 3.92
N VAL A 95 8.66 11.10 4.90
CA VAL A 95 7.66 12.16 4.68
C VAL A 95 8.23 13.24 3.76
N ASP A 96 9.48 13.67 4.00
CA ASP A 96 10.11 14.67 3.15
C ASP A 96 10.30 14.18 1.72
N THR A 97 10.57 12.89 1.54
CA THR A 97 10.79 12.28 0.23
C THR A 97 9.48 12.04 -0.52
N THR A 98 8.42 11.80 0.23
CA THR A 98 7.09 11.59 -0.35
C THR A 98 6.51 12.91 -0.85
#